data_886be2085b139d2babccb9f4103ebe77
#
_entry.id   886be2085b139d2babccb9f4103ebe77
#
_cell.length_a   1.000
_cell.length_b   1.000
_cell.length_c   1.000
_cell.angle_alpha   90.00
_cell.angle_beta   90.00
_cell.angle_gamma   90.00
#
_symmetry.space_group_name_H-M   'P 1'
#
loop_
_entity.id
_entity.type
_entity.pdbx_description
1 polymer ?
#
loop_
_entity_poly.entity_id
_entity_poly.type
_entity_poly.pdbx_seq_one_letter_code
_entity_poly.pdbx_strand_id
1 'polypeptide(L)'
;NQHWGYLNEDGTDISSERQNFYHKPVTNLNWDFNISDKTELSTVAYASWGRGGGTGSRGNGRIRTEDPDGDGPLYGQLDYPAIEEANALVGIGGDYGAENGAGYIRRASMNNHAWYGLLSNLTHDFSDNFTASAGLDVRTYTGDHFRQIADFYGLSGWINDSGDNLPDDYVVTNS
;
A
#
# COMPACT_ATOMS: atom_id res chain seq x y z
N ASN A 1 18.26 12.21 -4.87
CA ASN A 1 18.20 10.97 -4.10
C ASN A 1 17.45 9.93 -4.91
N GLN A 2 18.16 8.92 -5.38
CA GLN A 2 17.58 7.83 -6.14
C GLN A 2 17.01 6.78 -5.17
N HIS A 3 15.86 6.18 -5.55
CA HIS A 3 15.16 5.16 -4.76
C HIS A 3 15.20 3.78 -5.43
N TRP A 4 16.10 3.58 -6.37
CA TRP A 4 16.29 2.33 -7.09
C TRP A 4 17.75 1.92 -7.07
N GLY A 5 18.02 0.67 -7.36
CA GLY A 5 19.36 0.10 -7.44
C GLY A 5 19.32 -1.27 -8.10
N TYR A 6 20.48 -1.88 -8.19
CA TYR A 6 20.64 -3.21 -8.76
C TYR A 6 20.59 -4.27 -7.68
N LEU A 7 19.89 -5.38 -7.98
CA LEU A 7 19.82 -6.57 -7.11
C LEU A 7 21.01 -7.50 -7.33
N ASN A 8 21.77 -7.30 -8.39
CA ASN A 8 22.90 -8.12 -8.76
C ASN A 8 24.10 -7.26 -9.19
N GLU A 9 25.28 -7.84 -9.06
CA GLU A 9 26.56 -7.16 -9.37
C GLU A 9 26.71 -6.81 -10.87
N ASP A 10 26.07 -7.57 -11.77
CA ASP A 10 26.16 -7.33 -13.22
C ASP A 10 25.22 -6.22 -13.71
N GLY A 11 24.38 -5.67 -12.82
CA GLY A 11 23.51 -4.56 -13.12
C GLY A 11 22.33 -4.88 -14.06
N THR A 12 21.96 -6.14 -14.21
CA THR A 12 20.87 -6.57 -15.09
C THR A 12 19.51 -6.59 -14.39
N ASP A 13 19.47 -6.77 -13.07
CA ASP A 13 18.24 -6.83 -12.29
C ASP A 13 18.08 -5.58 -11.42
N ILE A 14 16.95 -4.89 -11.58
CA ILE A 14 16.71 -3.58 -10.99
C ILE A 14 15.52 -3.67 -10.01
N SER A 15 15.69 -3.13 -8.83
CA SER A 15 14.61 -2.95 -7.86
C SER A 15 14.47 -1.50 -7.41
N SER A 16 13.26 -1.15 -7.00
CA SER A 16 12.97 0.16 -6.40
C SER A 16 12.54 0.01 -4.95
N GLU A 17 13.13 0.81 -4.08
CA GLU A 17 12.72 0.96 -2.68
C GLU A 17 11.25 1.41 -2.59
N ARG A 18 10.82 2.25 -3.53
CA ARG A 18 9.48 2.83 -3.56
C ARG A 18 8.69 2.33 -4.74
N GLN A 19 7.67 1.54 -4.45
CA GLN A 19 6.72 1.02 -5.42
C GLN A 19 5.31 1.23 -4.86
N ASN A 20 4.41 1.72 -5.69
CA ASN A 20 3.00 1.77 -5.39
C ASN A 20 2.29 0.68 -6.21
N PHE A 21 1.47 -0.10 -5.54
CA PHE A 21 0.68 -1.14 -6.18
C PHE A 21 -0.73 -1.11 -5.60
N TYR A 22 -1.73 -1.18 -6.48
CA TYR A 22 -3.12 -1.14 -6.05
C TYR A 22 -4.01 -1.84 -7.06
N HIS A 23 -4.90 -2.69 -6.54
CA HIS A 23 -5.94 -3.34 -7.33
C HIS A 23 -7.28 -3.04 -6.68
N LYS A 24 -8.19 -2.39 -7.44
CA LYS A 24 -9.49 -1.95 -6.94
C LYS A 24 -10.60 -2.26 -7.95
N PRO A 25 -11.14 -3.49 -7.97
CA PRO A 25 -12.33 -3.77 -8.73
C PRO A 25 -13.53 -3.00 -8.20
N VAL A 26 -14.39 -2.60 -9.12
CA VAL A 26 -15.66 -1.92 -8.85
C VAL A 26 -16.75 -2.63 -9.65
N THR A 27 -17.86 -2.93 -9.00
CA THR A 27 -19.04 -3.49 -9.61
C THR A 27 -20.25 -2.61 -9.32
N ASN A 28 -21.04 -2.32 -10.35
CA ASN A 28 -22.29 -1.58 -10.23
C ASN A 28 -23.42 -2.42 -10.84
N LEU A 29 -24.56 -2.37 -10.16
CA LEU A 29 -25.84 -2.84 -10.69
C LEU A 29 -26.79 -1.64 -10.71
N ASN A 30 -27.15 -1.23 -11.91
CA ASN A 30 -28.10 -0.14 -12.14
C ASN A 30 -29.45 -0.72 -12.46
N TRP A 31 -30.49 -0.19 -11.85
CA TRP A 31 -31.85 -0.62 -12.08
C TRP A 31 -32.79 0.58 -12.09
N ASP A 32 -33.42 0.82 -13.23
CA ASP A 32 -34.42 1.85 -13.43
C ASP A 32 -35.79 1.19 -13.59
N PHE A 33 -36.77 1.68 -12.85
CA PHE A 33 -38.10 1.12 -12.78
C PHE A 33 -39.17 2.21 -12.86
N ASN A 34 -39.95 2.18 -13.91
CA ASN A 34 -41.13 3.05 -14.05
C ASN A 34 -42.29 2.46 -13.25
N ILE A 35 -42.58 3.06 -12.08
CA ILE A 35 -43.69 2.65 -11.22
C ILE A 35 -45.02 3.02 -11.89
N SER A 36 -45.05 4.18 -12.57
CA SER A 36 -46.15 4.69 -13.37
C SER A 36 -45.65 5.65 -14.42
N ASP A 37 -46.51 6.17 -15.29
CA ASP A 37 -46.20 7.16 -16.31
C ASP A 37 -45.66 8.47 -15.69
N LYS A 38 -45.85 8.67 -14.39
CA LYS A 38 -45.43 9.86 -13.64
C LYS A 38 -44.42 9.60 -12.56
N THR A 39 -44.01 8.35 -12.35
CA THR A 39 -43.17 7.97 -11.22
C THR A 39 -42.07 7.04 -11.66
N GLU A 40 -40.84 7.45 -11.47
CA GLU A 40 -39.65 6.68 -11.78
C GLU A 40 -38.82 6.43 -10.52
N LEU A 41 -38.31 5.22 -10.36
CA LEU A 41 -37.34 4.83 -9.36
C LEU A 41 -36.04 4.38 -10.04
N SER A 42 -34.96 5.10 -9.80
CA SER A 42 -33.63 4.73 -10.24
C SER A 42 -32.80 4.27 -9.05
N THR A 43 -32.19 3.09 -9.15
CA THR A 43 -31.41 2.51 -8.06
C THR A 43 -30.08 1.98 -8.57
N VAL A 44 -29.00 2.29 -7.85
CA VAL A 44 -27.65 1.79 -8.10
C VAL A 44 -27.15 1.07 -6.86
N ALA A 45 -26.93 -0.22 -6.96
CA ALA A 45 -26.15 -0.95 -5.97
C ALA A 45 -24.70 -1.04 -6.46
N TYR A 46 -23.74 -0.75 -5.57
CA TYR A 46 -22.34 -0.82 -5.91
C TYR A 46 -21.51 -1.54 -4.86
N ALA A 47 -20.45 -2.18 -5.32
CA ALA A 47 -19.44 -2.79 -4.48
C ALA A 47 -18.05 -2.48 -5.03
N SER A 48 -17.11 -2.18 -4.13
CA SER A 48 -15.72 -1.97 -4.47
C SER A 48 -14.85 -2.49 -3.34
N TRP A 49 -13.82 -3.25 -3.68
CA TRP A 49 -12.83 -3.70 -2.71
C TRP A 49 -11.44 -3.52 -3.29
N GLY A 50 -10.66 -2.72 -2.61
CA GLY A 50 -9.29 -2.39 -2.98
C GLY A 50 -8.29 -3.09 -2.09
N ARG A 51 -7.20 -3.52 -2.69
CA ARG A 51 -6.02 -4.03 -1.98
C ARG A 51 -4.78 -3.43 -2.59
N GLY A 52 -3.89 -2.96 -1.74
CA GLY A 52 -2.65 -2.37 -2.22
C GLY A 52 -1.90 -1.61 -1.16
N GLY A 53 -0.82 -0.99 -1.56
CA GLY A 53 0.03 -0.24 -0.66
C GLY A 53 1.17 0.46 -1.37
N GLY A 54 2.02 1.08 -0.57
CA GLY A 54 3.25 1.70 -1.02
C GLY A 54 4.43 1.21 -0.21
N THR A 55 5.52 0.85 -0.90
CA THR A 55 6.75 0.44 -0.25
C THR A 55 7.65 1.62 0.10
N GLY A 56 8.55 1.40 1.04
CA GLY A 56 9.60 2.32 1.44
C GLY A 56 10.58 1.62 2.37
N SER A 57 11.71 2.27 2.58
CA SER A 57 12.74 1.76 3.48
C SER A 57 12.38 1.91 4.95
N ARG A 58 12.98 1.05 5.76
CA ARG A 58 13.06 1.17 7.21
C ARG A 58 14.44 0.74 7.69
N GLY A 59 14.91 1.37 8.78
CA GLY A 59 16.26 1.14 9.32
C GLY A 59 17.31 2.08 8.75
N ASN A 60 18.51 2.02 9.31
CA ASN A 60 19.63 2.90 9.02
C ASN A 60 20.73 2.28 8.15
N GLY A 61 20.58 1.01 7.78
CA GLY A 61 21.56 0.24 6.99
C GLY A 61 21.51 0.50 5.48
N ARG A 62 21.07 1.68 5.03
CA ARG A 62 21.04 2.03 3.62
C ARG A 62 22.44 2.23 3.08
N ILE A 63 22.84 1.45 2.08
CA ILE A 63 24.11 1.57 1.37
C ILE A 63 23.83 2.03 -0.06
N ARG A 64 24.70 2.88 -0.57
CA ARG A 64 24.64 3.39 -1.94
C ARG A 64 25.95 3.13 -2.65
N THR A 65 25.86 2.90 -3.95
CA THR A 65 27.04 2.79 -4.79
C THR A 65 27.84 4.08 -4.74
N GLU A 66 29.13 3.93 -4.53
CA GLU A 66 30.11 5.01 -4.59
C GLU A 66 30.87 4.92 -5.90
N ASP A 67 30.93 6.02 -6.61
CA ASP A 67 31.84 6.20 -7.74
C ASP A 67 32.88 7.21 -7.31
N PRO A 68 34.18 6.86 -7.31
CA PRO A 68 35.26 7.79 -6.89
C PRO A 68 35.30 9.07 -7.71
N ASP A 69 34.88 9.01 -8.97
CA ASP A 69 34.85 10.16 -9.88
C ASP A 69 33.53 10.92 -9.82
N GLY A 70 32.47 10.34 -9.19
CA GLY A 70 31.19 10.98 -8.87
C GLY A 70 30.24 11.19 -10.06
N ASP A 71 30.54 10.64 -11.22
CA ASP A 71 29.80 10.82 -12.46
C ASP A 71 29.40 9.53 -13.20
N GLY A 72 29.74 8.39 -12.63
CA GLY A 72 29.39 7.07 -13.20
C GLY A 72 27.87 6.79 -13.15
N PRO A 73 27.38 5.92 -14.05
CA PRO A 73 25.95 5.61 -14.16
C PRO A 73 25.36 4.95 -12.90
N LEU A 74 26.20 4.38 -12.04
CA LEU A 74 25.80 3.69 -10.82
C LEU A 74 25.84 4.60 -9.58
N TYR A 75 26.39 5.82 -9.70
CA TYR A 75 26.59 6.71 -8.57
C TYR A 75 25.30 7.06 -7.81
N GLY A 76 25.33 6.86 -6.51
CA GLY A 76 24.25 7.25 -5.59
C GLY A 76 23.00 6.38 -5.64
N GLN A 77 23.03 5.27 -6.35
CA GLN A 77 21.95 4.27 -6.37
C GLN A 77 22.04 3.36 -5.15
N LEU A 78 20.95 2.63 -4.88
CA LEU A 78 20.96 1.63 -3.82
C LEU A 78 21.82 0.45 -4.23
N ASP A 79 22.72 0.04 -3.36
CA ASP A 79 23.57 -1.14 -3.50
C ASP A 79 22.96 -2.29 -2.70
N TYR A 80 22.03 -3.01 -3.32
CA TYR A 80 21.34 -4.11 -2.65
C TYR A 80 22.26 -5.28 -2.29
N PRO A 81 23.24 -5.71 -3.10
CA PRO A 81 24.22 -6.70 -2.68
C PRO A 81 24.97 -6.30 -1.43
N ALA A 82 25.48 -5.08 -1.34
CA ALA A 82 26.17 -4.59 -0.16
C ALA A 82 25.23 -4.48 1.06
N ILE A 83 23.96 -4.12 0.85
CA ILE A 83 22.94 -4.13 1.91
C ILE A 83 22.71 -5.54 2.44
N GLU A 84 22.61 -6.55 1.57
CA GLU A 84 22.40 -7.94 1.96
C GLU A 84 23.58 -8.49 2.75
N GLU A 85 24.81 -8.21 2.34
CA GLU A 85 26.03 -8.58 3.08
C GLU A 85 26.06 -7.93 4.46
N ALA A 86 25.75 -6.63 4.56
CA ALA A 86 25.69 -5.92 5.82
C ALA A 86 24.58 -6.47 6.72
N ASN A 87 23.41 -6.72 6.20
CA ASN A 87 22.27 -7.28 6.92
C ASN A 87 22.56 -8.69 7.46
N ALA A 88 23.30 -9.52 6.73
CA ALA A 88 23.70 -10.85 7.17
C ALA A 88 24.57 -10.79 8.44
N LEU A 89 25.39 -9.75 8.59
CA LEU A 89 26.20 -9.52 9.79
C LEU A 89 25.36 -9.00 10.97
N VAL A 90 24.30 -8.26 10.71
CA VAL A 90 23.37 -7.77 11.75
C VAL A 90 22.50 -8.92 12.29
N GLY A 91 22.05 -9.83 11.45
CA GLY A 91 21.16 -10.93 11.83
C GLY A 91 19.71 -10.44 12.05
N ILE A 92 19.37 -9.99 13.25
CA ILE A 92 18.05 -9.38 13.56
C ILE A 92 18.20 -7.87 13.56
N GLY A 93 17.48 -7.20 12.67
CA GLY A 93 17.44 -5.74 12.57
C GLY A 93 16.34 -5.13 13.42
N GLY A 94 16.28 -3.79 13.49
CA GLY A 94 15.27 -3.03 14.21
C GLY A 94 15.43 -1.52 14.00
N ASP A 95 14.43 -0.76 14.46
CA ASP A 95 14.47 0.70 14.34
C ASP A 95 15.43 1.35 15.32
N TYR A 96 15.44 0.85 16.54
CA TYR A 96 16.16 1.40 17.66
C TYR A 96 16.74 0.26 18.51
N GLY A 97 18.04 0.07 18.50
CA GLY A 97 18.68 -0.69 19.53
C GLY A 97 18.88 -2.18 19.32
N ALA A 98 18.88 -2.66 18.08
CA ALA A 98 19.49 -3.97 17.83
C ALA A 98 20.96 -3.89 18.27
N GLU A 99 21.44 -4.86 19.06
CA GLU A 99 22.82 -4.92 19.55
C GLU A 99 23.86 -4.81 18.42
N ASN A 100 23.47 -5.23 17.21
CA ASN A 100 24.30 -5.31 16.01
C ASN A 100 24.01 -4.21 14.98
N GLY A 101 23.24 -3.19 15.32
CA GLY A 101 22.86 -2.11 14.39
C GLY A 101 21.45 -2.25 13.83
N ALA A 102 21.00 -1.25 13.07
CA ALA A 102 19.62 -1.15 12.66
C ALA A 102 19.25 -2.10 11.51
N GLY A 103 20.18 -2.43 10.63
CA GLY A 103 19.87 -3.13 9.38
C GLY A 103 19.03 -2.29 8.42
N TYR A 104 18.56 -2.92 7.34
CA TYR A 104 17.72 -2.28 6.33
C TYR A 104 16.67 -3.26 5.81
N ILE A 105 15.43 -2.82 5.73
CA ILE A 105 14.32 -3.57 5.14
C ILE A 105 13.52 -2.70 4.17
N ARG A 106 12.82 -3.33 3.25
CA ARG A 106 11.72 -2.72 2.51
C ARG A 106 10.40 -3.09 3.18
N ARG A 107 9.70 -2.11 3.72
CA ARG A 107 8.36 -2.28 4.26
C ARG A 107 7.29 -1.80 3.29
N ALA A 108 6.09 -2.33 3.40
CA ALA A 108 4.90 -1.82 2.73
C ALA A 108 3.90 -1.28 3.75
N SER A 109 3.35 -0.09 3.48
CA SER A 109 2.15 0.43 4.13
C SER A 109 0.95 -0.01 3.32
N MET A 110 0.18 -0.95 3.86
CA MET A 110 -0.97 -1.54 3.20
C MET A 110 -2.23 -0.75 3.51
N ASN A 111 -3.07 -0.56 2.47
CA ASN A 111 -4.35 0.11 2.55
C ASN A 111 -5.39 -0.75 1.82
N ASN A 112 -6.10 -1.58 2.56
CA ASN A 112 -7.19 -2.38 2.03
C ASN A 112 -8.51 -1.70 2.34
N HIS A 113 -9.42 -1.71 1.37
CA HIS A 113 -10.72 -1.05 1.49
C HIS A 113 -11.83 -1.95 0.99
N ALA A 114 -12.97 -1.89 1.64
CA ALA A 114 -14.21 -2.47 1.14
C ALA A 114 -15.33 -1.43 1.28
N TRP A 115 -16.04 -1.18 0.17
CA TRP A 115 -17.17 -0.27 0.07
C TRP A 115 -18.35 -1.01 -0.50
N TYR A 116 -19.50 -0.84 0.12
CA TYR A 116 -20.77 -1.33 -0.40
C TYR A 116 -21.80 -0.24 -0.23
N GLY A 117 -22.62 -0.01 -1.22
CA GLY A 117 -23.61 1.03 -1.11
C GLY A 117 -24.80 0.84 -2.02
N LEU A 118 -25.84 1.57 -1.71
CA LEU A 118 -27.06 1.70 -2.45
C LEU A 118 -27.40 3.17 -2.60
N LEU A 119 -27.56 3.62 -3.83
CA LEU A 119 -28.11 4.92 -4.19
C LEU A 119 -29.47 4.68 -4.78
N SER A 120 -30.48 5.37 -4.32
CA SER A 120 -31.84 5.28 -4.87
C SER A 120 -32.44 6.67 -5.00
N ASN A 121 -33.05 6.95 -6.12
CA ASN A 121 -33.72 8.20 -6.40
C ASN A 121 -35.14 7.94 -6.94
N LEU A 122 -36.11 8.51 -6.27
CA LEU A 122 -37.51 8.49 -6.70
C LEU A 122 -37.85 9.87 -7.27
N THR A 123 -38.36 9.89 -8.51
CA THR A 123 -38.86 11.11 -9.18
C THR A 123 -40.36 10.97 -9.42
N HIS A 124 -41.13 12.00 -9.15
CA HIS A 124 -42.57 12.03 -9.39
C HIS A 124 -43.02 13.37 -10.00
N ASP A 125 -43.76 13.25 -11.10
CA ASP A 125 -44.41 14.38 -11.77
C ASP A 125 -45.81 14.63 -11.19
N PHE A 126 -45.92 15.61 -10.34
CA PHE A 126 -47.22 16.03 -9.75
C PHE A 126 -48.13 16.72 -10.76
N SER A 127 -47.53 17.46 -11.69
CA SER A 127 -48.22 18.14 -12.79
C SER A 127 -47.20 18.41 -13.92
N ASP A 128 -47.70 18.91 -15.07
CA ASP A 128 -46.88 19.25 -16.22
C ASP A 128 -45.79 20.33 -15.93
N ASN A 129 -45.96 21.07 -14.82
CA ASN A 129 -45.03 22.13 -14.42
C ASN A 129 -44.35 21.88 -13.04
N PHE A 130 -44.61 20.74 -12.41
CA PHE A 130 -44.06 20.46 -11.08
C PHE A 130 -43.64 19.01 -10.96
N THR A 131 -42.32 18.83 -10.88
CA THR A 131 -41.66 17.54 -10.60
C THR A 131 -40.92 17.63 -9.28
N ALA A 132 -40.98 16.60 -8.47
CA ALA A 132 -40.14 16.48 -7.27
C ALA A 132 -39.36 15.18 -7.28
N SER A 133 -38.15 15.21 -6.72
CA SER A 133 -37.28 14.05 -6.58
C SER A 133 -36.82 13.95 -5.12
N ALA A 134 -36.69 12.70 -4.64
CA ALA A 134 -36.10 12.40 -3.35
C ALA A 134 -35.13 11.24 -3.49
N GLY A 135 -33.94 11.37 -2.89
CA GLY A 135 -32.89 10.36 -2.96
C GLY A 135 -32.48 9.83 -1.62
N LEU A 136 -31.99 8.61 -1.62
CA LEU A 136 -31.38 7.92 -0.49
C LEU A 136 -30.00 7.42 -0.89
N ASP A 137 -28.98 7.71 -0.07
CA ASP A 137 -27.62 7.17 -0.18
C ASP A 137 -27.29 6.43 1.11
N VAL A 138 -27.10 5.13 1.02
CA VAL A 138 -26.70 4.27 2.14
C VAL A 138 -25.41 3.55 1.76
N ARG A 139 -24.40 3.65 2.60
CA ARG A 139 -23.12 2.99 2.33
C ARG A 139 -22.45 2.50 3.61
N THR A 140 -21.66 1.46 3.45
CA THR A 140 -20.73 0.96 4.45
C THR A 140 -19.32 0.92 3.92
N TYR A 141 -18.38 1.13 4.80
CA TYR A 141 -16.96 1.14 4.49
C TYR A 141 -16.18 0.43 5.59
N THR A 142 -15.22 -0.38 5.15
CA THR A 142 -14.21 -0.97 6.02
C THR A 142 -12.84 -0.67 5.43
N GLY A 143 -11.91 -0.21 6.26
CA GLY A 143 -10.51 0.02 5.88
C GLY A 143 -9.58 -0.73 6.82
N ASP A 144 -8.69 -1.55 6.26
CA ASP A 144 -7.62 -2.22 6.99
C ASP A 144 -6.30 -1.57 6.62
N HIS A 145 -5.67 -0.94 7.60
CA HIS A 145 -4.39 -0.25 7.44
C HIS A 145 -3.35 -0.95 8.31
N PHE A 146 -2.33 -1.49 7.69
CA PHE A 146 -1.26 -2.19 8.39
C PHE A 146 0.07 -2.05 7.66
N ARG A 147 1.14 -2.42 8.35
CA ARG A 147 2.48 -2.50 7.78
C ARG A 147 2.89 -3.96 7.68
N GLN A 148 3.61 -4.29 6.62
CA GLN A 148 4.25 -5.59 6.45
C GLN A 148 5.67 -5.39 5.93
N ILE A 149 6.54 -6.34 6.20
CA ILE A 149 7.86 -6.37 5.59
C ILE A 149 7.69 -6.97 4.19
N ALA A 150 8.12 -6.22 3.19
CA ALA A 150 8.08 -6.62 1.79
C ALA A 150 9.37 -7.34 1.37
N ASP A 151 10.50 -7.00 2.03
CA ASP A 151 11.78 -7.62 1.79
C ASP A 151 12.70 -7.43 2.99
N PHE A 152 13.33 -8.49 3.43
CA PHE A 152 14.28 -8.48 4.56
C PHE A 152 15.72 -8.21 4.12
N TYR A 153 16.04 -8.36 2.84
CA TYR A 153 17.39 -8.20 2.31
C TYR A 153 18.44 -8.93 3.14
N GLY A 154 18.23 -10.24 3.40
CA GLY A 154 19.16 -11.07 4.13
C GLY A 154 19.07 -11.02 5.66
N LEU A 155 18.26 -10.13 6.26
CA LEU A 155 17.99 -10.19 7.70
C LEU A 155 17.21 -11.46 8.06
N SER A 156 17.51 -12.06 9.21
CA SER A 156 16.76 -13.19 9.77
C SER A 156 15.46 -12.76 10.47
N GLY A 157 15.34 -11.48 10.84
CA GLY A 157 14.17 -10.91 11.47
C GLY A 157 14.26 -9.41 11.66
N TRP A 158 13.17 -8.82 12.13
CA TRP A 158 13.04 -7.41 12.42
C TRP A 158 12.29 -7.18 13.73
N ILE A 159 12.90 -6.44 14.66
CA ILE A 159 12.27 -6.02 15.91
C ILE A 159 11.33 -4.85 15.60
N ASN A 160 10.08 -5.00 16.02
CA ASN A 160 9.10 -3.93 15.87
C ASN A 160 9.08 -3.03 17.09
N ASP A 161 9.75 -1.89 17.02
CA ASP A 161 9.83 -0.90 18.10
C ASP A 161 8.78 0.21 17.98
N SER A 162 7.82 0.09 17.07
CA SER A 162 6.93 1.21 16.71
C SER A 162 5.68 1.37 17.59
N GLY A 163 5.50 0.57 18.63
CA GLY A 163 4.36 0.72 19.57
C GLY A 163 2.97 0.43 18.98
N ASP A 164 2.89 -0.12 17.79
CA ASP A 164 1.64 -0.34 17.06
C ASP A 164 1.03 -1.70 17.42
N ASN A 165 0.26 -1.82 18.50
CA ASN A 165 -0.56 -2.99 18.84
C ASN A 165 0.17 -4.35 18.96
N LEU A 166 1.49 -4.37 18.90
CA LEU A 166 2.33 -5.54 19.12
C LEU A 166 3.13 -5.32 20.40
N PRO A 167 3.49 -6.41 21.11
CA PRO A 167 4.38 -6.28 22.24
C PRO A 167 5.69 -5.59 21.85
N ASP A 168 6.26 -4.80 22.77
CA ASP A 168 7.63 -4.35 22.67
C ASP A 168 8.52 -5.57 22.45
N ASP A 169 9.52 -5.48 21.59
CA ASP A 169 10.43 -6.58 21.22
C ASP A 169 9.79 -7.73 20.38
N TYR A 170 8.61 -7.51 19.80
CA TYR A 170 8.06 -8.49 18.88
C TYR A 170 8.93 -8.60 17.61
N VAL A 171 9.44 -9.81 17.36
CA VAL A 171 10.28 -10.07 16.19
C VAL A 171 9.45 -10.63 15.05
N VAL A 172 9.44 -9.94 13.93
CA VAL A 172 8.92 -10.45 12.65
C VAL A 172 10.04 -11.26 12.00
N THR A 173 9.85 -12.55 11.83
CA THR A 173 10.87 -13.46 11.27
C THR A 173 10.74 -13.56 9.75
N ASN A 174 11.88 -13.74 9.08
CA ASN A 174 11.97 -14.15 7.68
C ASN A 174 11.87 -15.68 7.64
N SER A 175 10.64 -16.22 7.60
CA SER A 175 10.36 -17.67 7.60
C SER A 175 9.67 -18.09 6.31
#